data_9014ca90245d5594702ff5285a0977ee
#
_entry.id   9014ca90245d5594702ff5285a0977ee
#
_cell.length_a   1.000
_cell.length_b   1.000
_cell.length_c   1.000
_cell.angle_alpha   90.00
_cell.angle_beta   90.00
_cell.angle_gamma   90.00
#
_symmetry.space_group_name_H-M   'P 1'
#
loop_
_entity.id
_entity.type
_entity.pdbx_description
1 polymer ?
#
loop_
_entity_poly.entity_id
_entity_poly.type
_entity_poly.pdbx_seq_one_letter_code
_entity_poly.pdbx_strand_id
1 'polypeptide(L)'
;MRRSLILTFALAAFLVVGCTGTDSQSVQSPRIVNIINFIRYTEPRSEEPLEEVLYQTVVSQAEDLRSKDLIGTYLLQYDALIYPPYQELMKEEIARGCEVGAWWEITQPHVEAAGMTWRGRFPWDWHAHVDFSVGYTQPEREKLVDVYMEKFKEIFGEYPKSVGSWFIDSGTLEYLYEKYSIEASCMCKDQVGTDGYTLWGGYWNGAFYPSRQNGYMPAQSVEGSIPVPVFRMLGSDPIHQYEATVGGGVQSVESLEPVYKEGGGNPKWIDWFLRMFTKEPHLGYNYVQVGQENSFTWANMEKGFVTQTQRLKEMAERGEVRIETLGETGRWFKKEYATTPPTSVIVTEDPWEGGLKTLWFNSRNYRANLLWDANGLKFRDIHVFDEGLRSEYRDHPDTLPVFRYETLPLVDGCLWSSAEKMAGLYFVAPGFEGGDPVFSSDKAGTLQEIVWPGNKGDFVIRMDENGIRVDSKGFKSDWCLEMTTVPGVTLPFGNISSSRIEASMQGCDYAADLILGSVEDLRGEGGGKVFRLLPSKGSIEIKLSK
;
A
#
# COMPACT_ATOMS: atom_id res chain seq x y z
N MET A 1 87.05 17.57 45.43
CA MET A 1 86.46 18.18 44.27
C MET A 1 86.14 17.11 43.23
N ARG A 2 84.90 16.65 43.18
CA ARG A 2 84.38 15.81 42.08
C ARG A 2 82.94 16.24 41.82
N ARG A 3 82.68 16.82 40.66
CA ARG A 3 81.40 17.19 40.19
C ARG A 3 80.76 15.94 39.59
N SER A 4 79.61 15.52 40.11
CA SER A 4 78.76 14.49 39.52
C SER A 4 77.73 15.15 38.59
N LEU A 5 77.73 14.72 37.36
CA LEU A 5 76.68 15.06 36.34
C LEU A 5 75.49 14.16 36.56
N ILE A 6 74.34 14.75 36.77
CA ILE A 6 73.04 14.03 36.77
C ILE A 6 72.46 14.15 35.37
N LEU A 7 72.33 13.01 34.73
CA LEU A 7 71.61 12.88 33.42
C LEU A 7 70.12 12.66 33.67
N THR A 8 69.31 13.61 33.26
CA THR A 8 67.90 13.51 33.36
C THR A 8 67.34 12.86 32.07
N PHE A 9 66.82 11.65 32.18
CA PHE A 9 66.04 11.00 31.08
C PHE A 9 64.60 11.54 31.07
N ALA A 10 64.25 12.24 30.00
CA ALA A 10 62.88 12.61 29.75
C ALA A 10 62.18 11.44 29.06
N LEU A 11 61.19 10.86 29.76
CA LEU A 11 60.33 9.82 29.23
C LEU A 11 59.16 10.50 28.45
N ALA A 12 59.21 10.45 27.12
CA ALA A 12 58.10 10.90 26.28
C ALA A 12 56.98 9.85 26.30
N ALA A 13 55.91 10.13 27.01
CA ALA A 13 54.69 9.33 26.96
C ALA A 13 53.92 9.65 25.66
N PHE A 14 53.89 8.71 24.72
CA PHE A 14 52.99 8.75 23.58
C PHE A 14 51.55 8.45 24.07
N LEU A 15 50.71 9.47 24.14
CA LEU A 15 49.27 9.33 24.27
C LEU A 15 48.75 8.83 22.92
N VAL A 16 48.45 7.54 22.83
CA VAL A 16 47.59 6.97 21.77
C VAL A 16 46.18 7.42 22.07
N VAL A 17 45.74 8.46 21.39
CA VAL A 17 44.29 8.80 21.33
C VAL A 17 43.65 7.73 20.49
N GLY A 18 43.05 6.74 21.16
CA GLY A 18 42.12 5.79 20.55
C GLY A 18 40.90 6.58 20.05
N CYS A 19 40.78 6.74 18.73
CA CYS A 19 39.50 7.08 18.13
C CYS A 19 38.55 5.94 18.46
N THR A 20 37.71 6.12 19.49
CA THR A 20 36.49 5.36 19.63
C THR A 20 35.63 5.77 18.47
N GLY A 21 35.58 4.95 17.44
CA GLY A 21 34.59 5.02 16.42
C GLY A 21 33.22 4.94 17.14
N THR A 22 32.51 6.04 17.18
CA THR A 22 31.07 5.99 17.42
C THR A 22 30.53 5.20 16.26
N ASP A 23 30.21 3.92 16.48
CA ASP A 23 29.26 3.20 15.67
C ASP A 23 28.01 4.06 15.63
N SER A 24 27.84 4.81 14.56
CA SER A 24 26.54 5.34 14.21
C SER A 24 25.68 4.11 13.93
N GLN A 25 24.96 3.63 14.95
CA GLN A 25 23.83 2.75 14.69
C GLN A 25 22.99 3.48 13.64
N SER A 26 23.00 2.95 12.42
CA SER A 26 22.05 3.37 11.41
C SER A 26 20.68 3.20 12.06
N VAL A 27 19.98 4.30 12.23
CA VAL A 27 18.59 4.25 12.75
C VAL A 27 17.85 3.35 11.78
N GLN A 28 17.57 2.14 12.19
CA GLN A 28 16.89 1.18 11.35
C GLN A 28 15.50 1.73 11.08
N SER A 29 15.14 1.88 9.81
CA SER A 29 13.82 2.36 9.40
C SER A 29 12.72 1.53 10.07
N PRO A 30 11.65 2.15 10.58
CA PRO A 30 10.67 1.44 11.36
C PRO A 30 9.90 0.41 10.53
N ARG A 31 9.58 -0.70 11.17
CA ARG A 31 8.71 -1.75 10.67
C ARG A 31 7.50 -1.80 11.57
N ILE A 32 6.36 -1.35 11.05
CA ILE A 32 5.14 -1.11 11.82
C ILE A 32 4.08 -2.13 11.42
N VAL A 33 3.41 -2.68 12.42
CA VAL A 33 2.28 -3.57 12.23
C VAL A 33 1.08 -3.01 12.99
N ASN A 34 -0.05 -2.87 12.28
CA ASN A 34 -1.34 -2.63 12.90
C ASN A 34 -2.17 -3.91 12.85
N ILE A 35 -2.80 -4.27 13.99
CA ILE A 35 -3.79 -5.34 14.07
C ILE A 35 -5.15 -4.67 14.04
N ILE A 36 -5.86 -4.76 12.90
CA ILE A 36 -7.13 -4.07 12.68
C ILE A 36 -8.23 -5.09 12.45
N ASN A 37 -9.24 -5.09 13.33
CA ASN A 37 -10.43 -5.90 13.21
C ASN A 37 -11.62 -5.00 12.85
N PHE A 38 -12.29 -5.29 11.72
CA PHE A 38 -13.50 -4.57 11.32
C PHE A 38 -14.73 -5.33 11.83
N ILE A 39 -15.69 -4.60 12.38
CA ILE A 39 -16.79 -5.21 13.14
C ILE A 39 -18.11 -4.82 12.51
N ARG A 40 -18.78 -5.81 11.96
CA ARG A 40 -20.16 -5.77 11.49
C ARG A 40 -21.07 -6.42 12.52
N TYR A 41 -22.31 -5.93 12.59
CA TYR A 41 -23.35 -6.51 13.45
C TYR A 41 -24.05 -7.67 12.75
N THR A 42 -24.27 -7.57 11.45
CA THR A 42 -25.00 -8.55 10.64
C THR A 42 -24.27 -8.91 9.35
N GLU A 43 -24.58 -10.07 8.79
CA GLU A 43 -24.11 -10.53 7.47
C GLU A 43 -25.30 -11.08 6.67
N PRO A 44 -26.01 -10.22 5.93
CA PRO A 44 -27.24 -10.60 5.24
C PRO A 44 -27.06 -11.55 4.06
N ARG A 45 -25.83 -11.86 3.66
CA ARG A 45 -25.52 -12.90 2.65
C ARG A 45 -25.64 -14.31 3.23
N SER A 46 -25.70 -14.45 4.55
CA SER A 46 -25.92 -15.73 5.21
C SER A 46 -27.41 -16.10 5.22
N GLU A 47 -27.72 -17.39 5.03
CA GLU A 47 -29.07 -17.93 5.15
C GLU A 47 -29.58 -17.96 6.61
N GLU A 48 -28.65 -18.08 7.58
CA GLU A 48 -28.95 -18.11 9.01
C GLU A 48 -28.51 -16.80 9.68
N PRO A 49 -29.21 -16.32 10.69
CA PRO A 49 -28.79 -15.17 11.49
C PRO A 49 -27.43 -15.43 12.15
N LEU A 50 -26.49 -14.52 11.98
CA LEU A 50 -25.12 -14.65 12.48
C LEU A 50 -24.75 -13.68 13.60
N GLU A 51 -25.65 -12.82 14.08
CA GLU A 51 -25.35 -11.73 15.02
C GLU A 51 -24.59 -12.24 16.26
N GLU A 52 -25.03 -13.35 16.86
CA GLU A 52 -24.35 -13.95 18.01
C GLU A 52 -22.98 -14.55 17.62
N VAL A 53 -22.89 -15.23 16.45
CA VAL A 53 -21.64 -15.80 15.96
C VAL A 53 -20.63 -14.70 15.64
N LEU A 54 -21.08 -13.58 15.07
CA LEU A 54 -20.24 -12.42 14.76
C LEU A 54 -19.74 -11.77 16.06
N TYR A 55 -20.60 -11.64 17.08
CA TYR A 55 -20.20 -11.13 18.39
C TYR A 55 -19.14 -12.04 19.03
N GLN A 56 -19.39 -13.35 19.08
CA GLN A 56 -18.45 -14.33 19.66
C GLN A 56 -17.13 -14.38 18.87
N THR A 57 -17.15 -14.08 17.58
CA THR A 57 -15.91 -13.95 16.79
C THR A 57 -15.05 -12.80 17.30
N VAL A 58 -15.64 -11.63 17.56
CA VAL A 58 -14.90 -10.48 18.12
C VAL A 58 -14.40 -10.76 19.53
N VAL A 59 -15.21 -11.44 20.37
CA VAL A 59 -14.76 -11.90 21.70
C VAL A 59 -13.52 -12.78 21.55
N SER A 60 -13.52 -13.76 20.63
CA SER A 60 -12.38 -14.65 20.41
C SER A 60 -11.15 -13.92 19.88
N GLN A 61 -11.32 -12.95 18.97
CA GLN A 61 -10.22 -12.09 18.52
C GLN A 61 -9.62 -11.29 19.69
N ALA A 62 -10.46 -10.71 20.55
CA ALA A 62 -10.01 -9.96 21.73
C ALA A 62 -9.29 -10.86 22.75
N GLU A 63 -9.83 -12.05 23.02
CA GLU A 63 -9.20 -13.03 23.92
C GLU A 63 -7.84 -13.50 23.43
N ASP A 64 -7.71 -13.73 22.12
CA ASP A 64 -6.44 -14.10 21.51
C ASP A 64 -5.39 -12.99 21.68
N LEU A 65 -5.73 -11.74 21.41
CA LEU A 65 -4.84 -10.60 21.63
C LEU A 65 -4.50 -10.41 23.11
N ARG A 66 -5.49 -10.53 24.00
CA ARG A 66 -5.28 -10.46 25.46
C ARG A 66 -4.30 -11.52 25.94
N SER A 67 -4.44 -12.76 25.48
CA SER A 67 -3.58 -13.88 25.86
C SER A 67 -2.11 -13.69 25.50
N LYS A 68 -1.83 -12.80 24.53
CA LYS A 68 -0.51 -12.52 23.99
C LYS A 68 0.04 -11.14 24.40
N ASP A 69 -0.73 -10.37 25.17
CA ASP A 69 -0.41 -8.98 25.54
C ASP A 69 -0.21 -8.08 24.32
N LEU A 70 -1.02 -8.31 23.28
CA LEU A 70 -1.04 -7.51 22.06
C LEU A 70 -2.16 -6.48 22.11
N ILE A 71 -1.91 -5.31 21.51
CA ILE A 71 -2.91 -4.28 21.28
C ILE A 71 -3.39 -4.32 19.82
N GLY A 72 -4.59 -3.83 19.57
CA GLY A 72 -5.18 -3.74 18.24
C GLY A 72 -6.09 -2.52 18.09
N THR A 73 -6.62 -2.37 16.90
CA THR A 73 -7.64 -1.39 16.55
C THR A 73 -8.91 -2.12 16.15
N TYR A 74 -10.02 -1.75 16.75
CA TYR A 74 -11.35 -2.28 16.45
C TYR A 74 -12.18 -1.19 15.78
N LEU A 75 -12.58 -1.41 14.53
CA LEU A 75 -13.35 -0.45 13.76
C LEU A 75 -14.80 -0.93 13.66
N LEU A 76 -15.74 -0.14 14.16
CA LEU A 76 -17.16 -0.53 14.28
C LEU A 76 -17.99 0.06 13.14
N GLN A 77 -18.81 -0.75 12.46
CA GLN A 77 -19.96 -0.23 11.71
C GLN A 77 -20.95 0.47 12.67
N TYR A 78 -21.83 1.32 12.16
CA TYR A 78 -22.78 2.05 13.00
C TYR A 78 -23.74 1.13 13.79
N ASP A 79 -24.22 0.06 13.19
CA ASP A 79 -25.08 -0.92 13.84
C ASP A 79 -24.36 -1.71 14.94
N ALA A 80 -23.09 -2.05 14.73
CA ALA A 80 -22.22 -2.62 15.77
C ALA A 80 -21.94 -1.60 16.88
N LEU A 81 -21.72 -0.32 16.55
CA LEU A 81 -21.51 0.75 17.51
C LEU A 81 -22.69 0.92 18.49
N ILE A 82 -23.94 0.82 17.98
CA ILE A 82 -25.13 0.98 18.81
C ILE A 82 -25.55 -0.29 19.56
N TYR A 83 -24.88 -1.43 19.32
CA TYR A 83 -25.18 -2.70 20.00
C TYR A 83 -24.50 -2.78 21.37
N PRO A 84 -25.26 -2.83 22.50
CA PRO A 84 -24.69 -2.75 23.85
C PRO A 84 -23.60 -3.78 24.17
N PRO A 85 -23.68 -5.06 23.77
CA PRO A 85 -22.59 -6.01 24.04
C PRO A 85 -21.25 -5.60 23.44
N TYR A 86 -21.22 -5.03 22.22
CA TYR A 86 -19.97 -4.49 21.64
C TYR A 86 -19.47 -3.27 22.42
N GLN A 87 -20.36 -2.41 22.91
CA GLN A 87 -19.95 -1.24 23.69
C GLN A 87 -19.20 -1.64 24.95
N GLU A 88 -19.69 -2.64 25.68
CA GLU A 88 -19.02 -3.12 26.91
C GLU A 88 -17.68 -3.79 26.60
N LEU A 89 -17.64 -4.68 25.60
CA LEU A 89 -16.40 -5.31 25.16
C LEU A 89 -15.35 -4.27 24.73
N MET A 90 -15.75 -3.27 23.96
CA MET A 90 -14.84 -2.23 23.47
C MET A 90 -14.33 -1.31 24.59
N LYS A 91 -15.14 -1.02 25.61
CA LYS A 91 -14.67 -0.30 26.81
C LYS A 91 -13.58 -1.06 27.57
N GLU A 92 -13.69 -2.39 27.64
CA GLU A 92 -12.63 -3.24 28.22
C GLU A 92 -11.36 -3.18 27.38
N GLU A 93 -11.47 -3.24 26.05
CA GLU A 93 -10.31 -3.16 25.16
C GLU A 93 -9.64 -1.79 25.19
N ILE A 94 -10.40 -0.69 25.25
CA ILE A 94 -9.85 0.66 25.46
C ILE A 94 -9.06 0.72 26.77
N ALA A 95 -9.59 0.15 27.86
CA ALA A 95 -8.89 0.13 29.15
C ALA A 95 -7.56 -0.64 29.12
N ARG A 96 -7.37 -1.54 28.14
CA ARG A 96 -6.12 -2.26 27.90
C ARG A 96 -5.13 -1.50 27.01
N GLY A 97 -5.53 -0.39 26.40
CA GLY A 97 -4.71 0.39 25.45
C GLY A 97 -4.98 0.07 23.99
N CYS A 98 -6.00 -0.73 23.67
CA CYS A 98 -6.48 -0.87 22.30
C CYS A 98 -7.21 0.39 21.85
N GLU A 99 -7.29 0.58 20.54
CA GLU A 99 -8.04 1.66 19.92
C GLU A 99 -9.39 1.15 19.42
N VAL A 100 -10.42 1.97 19.58
CA VAL A 100 -11.72 1.78 18.96
C VAL A 100 -11.97 2.95 18.01
N GLY A 101 -12.37 2.65 16.78
CA GLY A 101 -12.63 3.63 15.72
C GLY A 101 -13.88 3.29 14.92
N ALA A 102 -14.06 3.99 13.81
CA ALA A 102 -15.21 3.80 12.92
C ALA A 102 -14.83 2.90 11.74
N TRP A 103 -15.69 1.94 11.42
CA TRP A 103 -15.72 1.25 10.13
C TRP A 103 -16.77 1.88 9.25
N TRP A 104 -16.32 2.55 8.17
CA TRP A 104 -17.16 3.40 7.37
C TRP A 104 -17.80 2.62 6.21
N GLU A 105 -18.77 1.79 6.56
CA GLU A 105 -19.79 1.20 5.70
C GLU A 105 -21.14 1.68 6.21
N ILE A 106 -21.99 2.13 5.30
CA ILE A 106 -23.25 2.79 5.66
C ILE A 106 -24.34 1.75 5.78
N THR A 107 -25.02 1.73 6.94
CA THR A 107 -26.05 0.75 7.28
C THR A 107 -27.42 1.42 7.42
N GLN A 108 -28.49 0.63 7.36
CA GLN A 108 -29.87 1.12 7.53
C GLN A 108 -30.06 1.92 8.83
N PRO A 109 -29.66 1.43 10.02
CA PRO A 109 -29.79 2.20 11.27
C PRO A 109 -29.06 3.54 11.22
N HIS A 110 -27.92 3.61 10.52
CA HIS A 110 -27.15 4.84 10.36
C HIS A 110 -27.91 5.89 9.53
N VAL A 111 -28.43 5.48 8.37
CA VAL A 111 -29.20 6.35 7.47
C VAL A 111 -30.48 6.84 8.14
N GLU A 112 -31.21 5.96 8.85
CA GLU A 112 -32.43 6.30 9.58
C GLU A 112 -32.16 7.25 10.75
N ALA A 113 -31.07 7.05 11.50
CA ALA A 113 -30.63 7.95 12.56
C ALA A 113 -30.26 9.35 12.01
N ALA A 114 -29.77 9.43 10.77
CA ALA A 114 -29.55 10.69 10.08
C ALA A 114 -30.85 11.33 9.53
N GLY A 115 -32.02 10.73 9.77
CA GLY A 115 -33.31 11.22 9.27
C GLY A 115 -33.45 11.12 7.75
N MET A 116 -32.78 10.14 7.15
CA MET A 116 -32.82 9.87 5.71
C MET A 116 -33.53 8.54 5.43
N THR A 117 -33.87 8.30 4.17
CA THR A 117 -34.53 7.04 3.75
C THR A 117 -33.47 6.04 3.30
N TRP A 118 -33.51 4.84 3.88
CA TRP A 118 -32.68 3.73 3.46
C TRP A 118 -33.02 3.27 2.03
N ARG A 119 -31.99 2.99 1.24
CA ARG A 119 -32.12 2.61 -0.19
C ARG A 119 -31.66 1.17 -0.46
N GLY A 120 -31.09 0.51 0.56
CA GLY A 120 -30.57 -0.85 0.42
C GLY A 120 -31.65 -1.93 0.50
N ARG A 121 -31.29 -3.13 0.09
CA ARG A 121 -32.12 -4.33 0.08
C ARG A 121 -32.18 -5.01 1.46
N PHE A 122 -31.14 -4.82 2.26
CA PHE A 122 -30.91 -5.43 3.57
C PHE A 122 -30.47 -4.36 4.58
N PRO A 123 -30.46 -4.64 5.89
CA PRO A 123 -29.96 -3.70 6.90
C PRO A 123 -28.51 -3.22 6.67
N TRP A 124 -27.70 -4.04 6.06
CA TRP A 124 -26.43 -3.70 5.42
C TRP A 124 -26.47 -4.26 3.98
N ASP A 125 -26.16 -3.45 2.99
CA ASP A 125 -26.20 -3.83 1.58
C ASP A 125 -24.91 -3.42 0.88
N TRP A 126 -24.10 -4.37 0.48
CA TRP A 126 -22.78 -4.21 -0.14
C TRP A 126 -22.77 -3.57 -1.53
N HIS A 127 -23.91 -3.13 -2.05
CA HIS A 127 -23.95 -2.37 -3.30
C HIS A 127 -23.30 -0.99 -3.13
N ALA A 128 -22.35 -0.64 -4.00
CA ALA A 128 -21.51 0.55 -3.88
C ALA A 128 -22.27 1.86 -3.64
N HIS A 129 -23.38 2.11 -4.34
CA HIS A 129 -24.21 3.32 -4.18
C HIS A 129 -25.03 3.36 -2.89
N VAL A 130 -24.98 2.32 -2.07
CA VAL A 130 -25.71 2.21 -0.81
C VAL A 130 -24.76 2.12 0.37
N ASP A 131 -23.73 1.27 0.25
CA ASP A 131 -22.77 0.97 1.30
C ASP A 131 -21.72 2.08 1.48
N PHE A 132 -21.29 2.68 0.37
CA PHE A 132 -20.20 3.65 0.39
C PHE A 132 -20.70 5.08 0.31
N SER A 133 -19.94 5.99 0.92
CA SER A 133 -20.24 7.43 0.89
C SER A 133 -20.28 8.01 -0.52
N VAL A 134 -19.64 7.40 -1.51
CA VAL A 134 -19.76 7.80 -2.93
C VAL A 134 -21.21 7.80 -3.45
N GLY A 135 -22.09 7.00 -2.88
CA GLY A 135 -23.51 6.94 -3.25
C GLY A 135 -24.37 8.06 -2.65
N TYR A 136 -23.79 8.98 -1.89
CA TYR A 136 -24.51 10.06 -1.19
C TYR A 136 -24.00 11.42 -1.63
N THR A 137 -24.88 12.43 -1.62
CA THR A 137 -24.50 13.82 -1.84
C THR A 137 -23.62 14.34 -0.69
N GLN A 138 -22.81 15.38 -0.92
CA GLN A 138 -21.95 15.91 0.13
C GLN A 138 -22.71 16.31 1.42
N PRO A 139 -23.89 16.98 1.37
CA PRO A 139 -24.68 17.25 2.58
C PRO A 139 -25.18 15.99 3.30
N GLU A 140 -25.49 14.91 2.56
CA GLU A 140 -25.87 13.62 3.16
C GLU A 140 -24.68 12.94 3.83
N ARG A 141 -23.48 12.97 3.19
CA ARG A 141 -22.22 12.47 3.78
C ARG A 141 -21.90 13.15 5.10
N GLU A 142 -21.98 14.48 5.13
CA GLU A 142 -21.75 15.28 6.34
C GLU A 142 -22.73 14.93 7.46
N LYS A 143 -24.01 14.72 7.12
CA LYS A 143 -25.03 14.30 8.08
C LYS A 143 -24.76 12.91 8.66
N LEU A 144 -24.35 11.96 7.81
CA LEU A 144 -23.96 10.62 8.25
C LEU A 144 -22.75 10.69 9.17
N VAL A 145 -21.72 11.46 8.79
CA VAL A 145 -20.55 11.66 9.65
C VAL A 145 -20.96 12.23 11.01
N ASP A 146 -21.76 13.28 11.03
CA ASP A 146 -22.19 13.91 12.28
C ASP A 146 -22.92 12.92 13.20
N VAL A 147 -23.86 12.16 12.65
CA VAL A 147 -24.61 11.16 13.44
C VAL A 147 -23.70 10.08 14.02
N TYR A 148 -22.76 9.58 13.21
CA TYR A 148 -21.82 8.57 13.68
C TYR A 148 -20.94 9.12 14.82
N MET A 149 -20.32 10.28 14.58
CA MET A 149 -19.37 10.89 15.50
C MET A 149 -20.00 11.25 16.85
N GLU A 150 -21.19 11.86 16.83
CA GLU A 150 -21.92 12.18 18.06
C GLU A 150 -22.35 10.93 18.81
N LYS A 151 -22.77 9.88 18.13
CA LYS A 151 -23.12 8.60 18.75
C LYS A 151 -21.89 7.93 19.36
N PHE A 152 -20.77 7.94 18.67
CA PHE A 152 -19.52 7.38 19.17
C PHE A 152 -19.09 8.11 20.47
N LYS A 153 -19.11 9.44 20.47
CA LYS A 153 -18.78 10.27 21.63
C LYS A 153 -19.74 10.05 22.79
N GLU A 154 -21.04 9.89 22.52
CA GLU A 154 -22.05 9.56 23.56
C GLU A 154 -21.68 8.27 24.30
N ILE A 155 -21.15 7.27 23.60
CA ILE A 155 -20.85 5.93 24.13
C ILE A 155 -19.47 5.89 24.82
N PHE A 156 -18.44 6.46 24.17
CA PHE A 156 -17.04 6.33 24.60
C PHE A 156 -16.45 7.61 25.23
N GLY A 157 -17.19 8.72 25.19
CA GLY A 157 -16.76 9.98 25.83
C GLY A 157 -15.90 10.90 24.96
N GLU A 158 -15.34 10.40 23.85
CA GLU A 158 -14.54 11.17 22.89
C GLU A 158 -14.85 10.73 21.45
N TYR A 159 -14.40 11.50 20.47
CA TYR A 159 -14.49 11.13 19.07
C TYR A 159 -13.42 10.07 18.70
N PRO A 160 -13.69 9.18 17.72
CA PRO A 160 -12.70 8.23 17.25
C PRO A 160 -11.50 8.96 16.65
N LYS A 161 -10.30 8.39 16.81
CA LYS A 161 -9.06 8.91 16.21
C LYS A 161 -8.84 8.39 14.80
N SER A 162 -9.38 7.22 14.49
CA SER A 162 -9.28 6.61 13.18
C SER A 162 -10.65 6.22 12.61
N VAL A 163 -10.73 6.32 11.29
CA VAL A 163 -11.88 5.89 10.49
C VAL A 163 -11.37 5.08 9.31
N GLY A 164 -11.72 3.81 9.23
CA GLY A 164 -11.34 2.92 8.13
C GLY A 164 -12.54 2.51 7.30
N SER A 165 -12.28 2.09 6.07
CA SER A 165 -13.24 1.47 5.15
C SER A 165 -12.48 0.72 4.07
N TRP A 166 -13.20 -0.03 3.23
CA TRP A 166 -12.64 -0.46 1.95
C TRP A 166 -12.23 0.74 1.10
N PHE A 167 -13.03 1.80 1.12
CA PHE A 167 -12.71 3.09 0.52
C PHE A 167 -13.53 4.22 1.13
N ILE A 168 -12.90 5.38 1.35
CA ILE A 168 -13.56 6.62 1.77
C ILE A 168 -13.27 7.70 0.72
N ASP A 169 -14.31 8.33 0.19
CA ASP A 169 -14.14 9.42 -0.77
C ASP A 169 -13.51 10.67 -0.13
N SER A 170 -12.89 11.50 -0.97
CA SER A 170 -12.16 12.67 -0.48
C SER A 170 -13.04 13.69 0.26
N GLY A 171 -14.29 13.89 -0.15
CA GLY A 171 -15.21 14.83 0.51
C GLY A 171 -15.57 14.39 1.92
N THR A 172 -15.85 13.10 2.12
CA THR A 172 -16.10 12.51 3.44
C THR A 172 -14.86 12.57 4.33
N LEU A 173 -13.70 12.19 3.80
CA LEU A 173 -12.45 12.18 4.58
C LEU A 173 -12.01 13.59 5.00
N GLU A 174 -12.17 14.57 4.10
CA GLU A 174 -11.89 15.98 4.37
C GLU A 174 -12.77 16.50 5.51
N TYR A 175 -14.09 16.24 5.47
CA TYR A 175 -15.01 16.64 6.51
C TYR A 175 -14.73 15.97 7.88
N LEU A 176 -14.40 14.68 7.86
CA LEU A 176 -13.96 13.94 9.06
C LEU A 176 -12.75 14.60 9.72
N TYR A 177 -11.78 15.03 8.90
CA TYR A 177 -10.61 15.72 9.41
C TYR A 177 -10.92 17.13 9.92
N GLU A 178 -11.58 17.94 9.11
CA GLU A 178 -11.79 19.37 9.44
C GLU A 178 -12.67 19.56 10.67
N LYS A 179 -13.68 18.72 10.84
CA LYS A 179 -14.63 18.85 11.95
C LYS A 179 -14.26 18.03 13.18
N TYR A 180 -13.74 16.82 12.99
CA TYR A 180 -13.53 15.86 14.06
C TYR A 180 -12.07 15.53 14.32
N SER A 181 -11.14 16.05 13.51
CA SER A 181 -9.69 15.93 13.69
C SER A 181 -9.22 14.47 13.78
N ILE A 182 -9.73 13.61 12.90
CA ILE A 182 -9.24 12.23 12.81
C ILE A 182 -7.75 12.21 12.45
N GLU A 183 -7.03 11.23 12.95
CA GLU A 183 -5.57 11.15 12.89
C GLU A 183 -5.07 10.17 11.83
N ALA A 184 -5.88 9.16 11.50
CA ALA A 184 -5.55 8.13 10.52
C ALA A 184 -6.80 7.57 9.84
N SER A 185 -6.58 7.01 8.65
CA SER A 185 -7.57 6.19 7.94
C SER A 185 -6.88 4.96 7.35
N CYS A 186 -7.68 3.98 6.93
CA CYS A 186 -7.19 2.84 6.16
C CYS A 186 -8.15 2.52 5.02
N MET A 187 -7.60 1.92 3.94
CA MET A 187 -8.36 1.51 2.76
C MET A 187 -7.85 0.20 2.20
N CYS A 188 -8.69 -0.46 1.40
CA CYS A 188 -8.36 -1.74 0.81
C CYS A 188 -7.15 -1.67 -0.13
N LYS A 189 -6.47 -2.81 -0.30
CA LYS A 189 -5.50 -3.07 -1.37
C LYS A 189 -6.13 -2.91 -2.76
N ASP A 190 -5.29 -2.92 -3.79
CA ASP A 190 -5.76 -3.00 -5.17
C ASP A 190 -6.61 -4.25 -5.38
N GLN A 191 -7.77 -4.08 -6.03
CA GLN A 191 -8.65 -5.17 -6.43
C GLN A 191 -9.61 -4.71 -7.54
N VAL A 192 -10.14 -5.68 -8.29
CA VAL A 192 -11.02 -5.43 -9.44
C VAL A 192 -12.34 -6.14 -9.23
N GLY A 193 -13.43 -5.36 -9.12
CA GLY A 193 -14.81 -5.87 -9.11
C GLY A 193 -15.21 -6.69 -7.87
N THR A 194 -14.46 -6.65 -6.78
CA THR A 194 -14.83 -7.31 -5.53
C THR A 194 -15.90 -6.48 -4.83
N ASP A 195 -17.01 -7.11 -4.41
CA ASP A 195 -18.15 -6.42 -3.79
C ASP A 195 -18.59 -5.14 -4.54
N GLY A 196 -18.49 -5.19 -5.88
CA GLY A 196 -18.91 -4.10 -6.75
C GLY A 196 -17.96 -2.94 -6.89
N TYR A 197 -16.77 -2.95 -6.28
CA TYR A 197 -15.83 -1.86 -6.43
C TYR A 197 -14.48 -2.26 -7.03
N THR A 198 -13.86 -1.32 -7.71
CA THR A 198 -12.51 -1.43 -8.25
C THR A 198 -11.64 -0.32 -7.69
N LEU A 199 -10.49 -0.70 -7.12
CA LEU A 199 -9.40 0.17 -6.70
C LEU A 199 -8.15 -0.30 -7.43
N TRP A 200 -7.62 0.48 -8.38
CA TRP A 200 -6.52 0.01 -9.20
C TRP A 200 -5.45 1.06 -9.46
N GLY A 201 -4.20 0.63 -9.32
CA GLY A 201 -3.05 1.46 -9.66
C GLY A 201 -2.61 2.44 -8.57
N GLY A 202 -3.20 2.44 -7.37
CA GLY A 202 -2.90 3.38 -6.29
C GLY A 202 -1.59 3.10 -5.56
N TYR A 203 -1.31 3.86 -4.52
CA TYR A 203 -0.15 3.65 -3.65
C TYR A 203 -0.16 2.22 -3.11
N TRP A 204 0.89 1.44 -3.39
CA TRP A 204 0.76 -0.02 -3.25
C TRP A 204 0.78 -0.51 -1.80
N ASN A 205 1.67 0.03 -0.95
CA ASN A 205 1.80 -0.38 0.46
C ASN A 205 2.25 0.79 1.34
N GLY A 206 1.91 0.75 2.64
CA GLY A 206 2.17 1.83 3.58
C GLY A 206 1.06 2.86 3.56
N ALA A 207 1.38 4.13 3.78
CA ALA A 207 0.43 5.22 3.81
C ALA A 207 0.77 6.33 2.83
N PHE A 208 -0.27 7.04 2.41
CA PHE A 208 -0.16 8.26 1.61
C PHE A 208 -1.15 9.32 2.11
N TYR A 209 -0.86 10.58 1.81
CA TYR A 209 -1.81 11.66 1.96
C TYR A 209 -2.65 11.77 0.69
N PRO A 210 -3.97 11.55 0.74
CA PRO A 210 -4.81 11.59 -0.44
C PRO A 210 -5.05 13.02 -0.93
N SER A 211 -5.29 13.16 -2.24
CA SER A 211 -5.70 14.41 -2.84
C SER A 211 -7.08 14.84 -2.36
N ARG A 212 -7.28 16.15 -2.17
CA ARG A 212 -8.59 16.77 -1.92
C ARG A 212 -9.58 16.54 -3.07
N GLN A 213 -9.08 16.28 -4.28
CA GLN A 213 -9.91 16.03 -5.46
C GLN A 213 -10.29 14.56 -5.61
N ASN A 214 -9.47 13.64 -5.07
CA ASN A 214 -9.63 12.21 -5.28
C ASN A 214 -8.99 11.41 -4.13
N GLY A 215 -9.80 10.76 -3.31
CA GLY A 215 -9.33 10.01 -2.13
C GLY A 215 -8.41 8.82 -2.44
N TYR A 216 -8.36 8.37 -3.70
CA TYR A 216 -7.49 7.28 -4.14
C TYR A 216 -6.14 7.76 -4.68
N MET A 217 -6.04 9.04 -5.03
CA MET A 217 -4.86 9.63 -5.64
C MET A 217 -3.95 10.24 -4.58
N PRO A 218 -2.68 9.84 -4.46
CA PRO A 218 -1.70 10.53 -3.63
C PRO A 218 -1.55 11.99 -4.04
N ALA A 219 -1.47 12.90 -3.06
CA ALA A 219 -1.23 14.31 -3.30
C ALA A 219 0.27 14.59 -3.46
N GLN A 220 0.63 15.54 -4.34
CA GLN A 220 1.99 15.97 -4.58
C GLN A 220 2.41 17.13 -3.67
N SER A 221 1.44 17.89 -3.16
CA SER A 221 1.67 19.09 -2.34
C SER A 221 0.95 18.98 -0.98
N VAL A 222 1.39 19.77 -0.01
CA VAL A 222 0.71 19.89 1.29
C VAL A 222 -0.67 20.53 1.10
N GLU A 223 -0.77 21.55 0.25
CA GLU A 223 -2.01 22.28 -0.02
C GLU A 223 -3.05 21.41 -0.73
N GLY A 224 -2.61 20.55 -1.66
CA GLY A 224 -3.47 19.60 -2.39
C GLY A 224 -3.91 18.39 -1.56
N SER A 225 -3.27 18.16 -0.41
CA SER A 225 -3.52 16.99 0.41
C SER A 225 -4.62 17.17 1.45
N ILE A 226 -5.30 16.07 1.78
CA ILE A 226 -6.04 15.93 3.03
C ILE A 226 -5.02 15.43 4.06
N PRO A 227 -4.78 16.12 5.20
CA PRO A 227 -3.71 15.79 6.13
C PRO A 227 -4.07 14.63 7.08
N VAL A 228 -4.62 13.56 6.50
CA VAL A 228 -4.92 12.27 7.12
C VAL A 228 -4.17 11.19 6.35
N PRO A 229 -3.19 10.53 6.94
CA PRO A 229 -2.54 9.39 6.29
C PRO A 229 -3.52 8.24 6.13
N VAL A 230 -3.60 7.70 4.91
CA VAL A 230 -4.46 6.56 4.56
C VAL A 230 -3.57 5.35 4.35
N PHE A 231 -3.70 4.37 5.23
CA PHE A 231 -2.90 3.14 5.22
C PHE A 231 -3.56 2.06 4.34
N ARG A 232 -2.74 1.40 3.52
CA ARG A 232 -3.22 0.29 2.67
C ARG A 232 -3.35 -1.00 3.48
N MET A 233 -4.51 -1.64 3.38
CA MET A 233 -4.88 -2.82 4.16
C MET A 233 -4.60 -4.14 3.43
N LEU A 234 -4.72 -5.22 4.18
CA LEU A 234 -4.83 -6.62 3.80
C LEU A 234 -3.54 -7.28 3.31
N GLY A 235 -2.39 -6.59 3.27
CA GLY A 235 -1.09 -7.21 2.99
C GLY A 235 -1.07 -8.14 1.77
N SER A 236 -1.23 -7.57 0.57
CA SER A 236 -1.26 -8.32 -0.69
C SER A 236 0.03 -9.08 -0.97
N ASP A 237 -0.07 -10.24 -1.63
CA ASP A 237 1.11 -10.94 -2.16
C ASP A 237 1.85 -10.04 -3.15
N PRO A 238 3.11 -9.67 -2.88
CA PRO A 238 3.84 -8.73 -3.72
C PRO A 238 4.28 -9.32 -5.06
N ILE A 239 4.32 -10.65 -5.18
CA ILE A 239 4.73 -11.36 -6.40
C ILE A 239 3.50 -11.74 -7.24
N HIS A 240 2.55 -12.46 -6.63
CA HIS A 240 1.49 -13.18 -7.33
C HIS A 240 0.15 -12.45 -7.38
N GLN A 241 0.07 -11.21 -6.88
CA GLN A 241 -1.21 -10.50 -6.79
C GLN A 241 -1.95 -10.30 -8.12
N TYR A 242 -1.30 -10.46 -9.28
CA TYR A 242 -1.94 -10.24 -10.59
C TYR A 242 -2.47 -11.53 -11.24
N GLU A 243 -2.06 -12.70 -10.78
CA GLU A 243 -2.35 -13.97 -11.45
C GLU A 243 -3.85 -14.24 -11.56
N ALA A 244 -4.63 -13.90 -10.53
CA ALA A 244 -6.07 -14.13 -10.54
C ALA A 244 -6.88 -13.07 -11.31
N THR A 245 -6.28 -11.93 -11.66
CA THR A 245 -6.97 -10.78 -12.29
C THR A 245 -6.64 -10.61 -13.76
N VAL A 246 -5.60 -11.29 -14.24
CA VAL A 246 -5.14 -11.19 -15.64
C VAL A 246 -6.30 -11.40 -16.61
N GLY A 247 -6.48 -10.43 -17.52
CA GLY A 247 -7.57 -10.47 -18.49
C GLY A 247 -8.91 -9.92 -17.97
N GLY A 248 -8.92 -9.22 -16.82
CA GLY A 248 -10.11 -8.52 -16.31
C GLY A 248 -11.04 -9.36 -15.46
N GLY A 249 -10.54 -10.48 -14.93
CA GLY A 249 -11.28 -11.28 -13.92
C GLY A 249 -11.42 -10.54 -12.59
N VAL A 250 -12.36 -10.99 -11.76
CA VAL A 250 -12.46 -10.54 -10.36
C VAL A 250 -11.19 -10.97 -9.63
N GLN A 251 -10.53 -10.04 -8.97
CA GLN A 251 -9.28 -10.32 -8.28
C GLN A 251 -9.53 -11.12 -7.00
N SER A 252 -9.12 -12.37 -7.03
CA SER A 252 -8.89 -13.19 -5.83
C SER A 252 -7.43 -13.03 -5.44
N VAL A 253 -7.14 -12.24 -4.41
CA VAL A 253 -5.75 -11.93 -4.03
C VAL A 253 -5.37 -12.73 -2.81
N GLU A 254 -4.27 -13.47 -2.93
CA GLU A 254 -3.58 -13.96 -1.76
C GLU A 254 -3.11 -12.77 -0.90
N SER A 255 -3.45 -12.81 0.36
CA SER A 255 -3.15 -11.73 1.30
C SER A 255 -2.97 -12.26 2.71
N LEU A 256 -2.58 -11.39 3.65
CA LEU A 256 -2.48 -11.73 5.07
C LEU A 256 -3.84 -11.99 5.75
N GLU A 257 -4.94 -11.91 5.02
CA GLU A 257 -6.24 -12.26 5.61
C GLU A 257 -6.25 -13.70 6.10
N PRO A 258 -6.50 -13.95 7.39
CA PRO A 258 -6.32 -15.28 8.00
C PRO A 258 -7.25 -16.36 7.46
N VAL A 259 -8.26 -16.00 6.69
CA VAL A 259 -9.21 -16.93 6.07
C VAL A 259 -8.70 -17.58 4.78
N TYR A 260 -7.70 -16.98 4.11
CA TYR A 260 -7.19 -17.53 2.85
C TYR A 260 -6.20 -18.65 3.08
N LYS A 261 -6.54 -19.84 2.57
CA LYS A 261 -5.78 -21.08 2.78
C LYS A 261 -4.38 -21.08 2.16
N GLU A 262 -4.19 -20.34 1.09
CA GLU A 262 -2.90 -20.23 0.40
C GLU A 262 -2.11 -18.97 0.82
N GLY A 263 -2.76 -18.03 1.50
CA GLY A 263 -2.17 -16.80 2.04
C GLY A 263 -2.11 -16.78 3.57
N GLY A 264 -2.81 -15.83 4.19
CA GLY A 264 -2.78 -15.57 5.64
C GLY A 264 -3.30 -16.69 6.54
N GLY A 265 -3.89 -17.73 6.01
CA GLY A 265 -4.22 -18.98 6.70
C GLY A 265 -3.13 -20.07 6.59
N ASN A 266 -2.08 -19.84 5.80
CA ASN A 266 -0.98 -20.78 5.56
C ASN A 266 0.26 -20.37 6.37
N PRO A 267 0.71 -21.16 7.37
CA PRO A 267 1.88 -20.81 8.17
C PRO A 267 3.17 -20.59 7.37
N LYS A 268 3.41 -21.36 6.29
CA LYS A 268 4.59 -21.19 5.41
C LYS A 268 4.55 -19.82 4.71
N TRP A 269 3.39 -19.44 4.19
CA TRP A 269 3.21 -18.16 3.51
C TRP A 269 3.29 -16.99 4.50
N ILE A 270 2.68 -17.13 5.70
CA ILE A 270 2.79 -16.13 6.77
C ILE A 270 4.25 -15.88 7.17
N ASP A 271 5.01 -16.96 7.43
CA ASP A 271 6.42 -16.88 7.82
C ASP A 271 7.27 -16.21 6.72
N TRP A 272 7.00 -16.55 5.45
CA TRP A 272 7.64 -15.90 4.31
C TRP A 272 7.29 -14.42 4.21
N PHE A 273 5.99 -14.07 4.25
CA PHE A 273 5.52 -12.69 4.10
C PHE A 273 6.10 -11.79 5.20
N LEU A 274 5.98 -12.18 6.46
CA LEU A 274 6.50 -11.42 7.59
C LEU A 274 8.02 -11.27 7.51
N ARG A 275 8.75 -12.32 7.07
CA ARG A 275 10.19 -12.24 6.86
C ARG A 275 10.57 -11.22 5.79
N MET A 276 9.87 -11.19 4.65
CA MET A 276 10.13 -10.22 3.58
C MET A 276 9.94 -8.78 4.07
N PHE A 277 8.89 -8.52 4.83
CA PHE A 277 8.63 -7.18 5.38
C PHE A 277 9.53 -6.78 6.55
N THR A 278 10.21 -7.71 7.21
CA THR A 278 11.01 -7.41 8.41
C THR A 278 12.51 -7.54 8.22
N LYS A 279 12.97 -8.34 7.26
CA LYS A 279 14.41 -8.62 7.06
C LYS A 279 14.98 -8.04 5.79
N GLU A 280 14.17 -7.96 4.73
CA GLU A 280 14.64 -7.35 3.49
C GLU A 280 14.87 -5.84 3.65
N PRO A 281 15.83 -5.26 2.91
CA PRO A 281 15.99 -3.82 2.86
C PRO A 281 14.73 -3.14 2.31
N HIS A 282 14.49 -1.91 2.73
CA HIS A 282 13.37 -1.11 2.26
C HIS A 282 13.72 0.37 2.31
N LEU A 283 13.01 1.15 1.53
CA LEU A 283 13.10 2.59 1.53
C LEU A 283 12.02 3.17 2.47
N GLY A 284 12.36 4.21 3.21
CA GLY A 284 11.44 4.87 4.13
C GLY A 284 11.09 3.99 5.33
N TYR A 285 9.94 3.37 5.33
CA TYR A 285 9.45 2.47 6.38
C TYR A 285 8.69 1.29 5.78
N ASN A 286 8.56 0.21 6.53
CA ASN A 286 7.66 -0.89 6.18
C ASN A 286 6.41 -0.88 7.05
N TYR A 287 5.29 -1.21 6.41
CA TYR A 287 3.98 -1.28 7.05
C TYR A 287 3.27 -2.57 6.67
N VAL A 288 2.71 -3.23 7.67
CA VAL A 288 1.88 -4.42 7.51
C VAL A 288 0.61 -4.23 8.34
N GLN A 289 -0.53 -4.56 7.76
CA GLN A 289 -1.77 -4.71 8.50
C GLN A 289 -2.14 -6.18 8.57
N VAL A 290 -2.50 -6.63 9.77
CA VAL A 290 -3.14 -7.92 10.04
C VAL A 290 -4.49 -7.68 10.70
N GLY A 291 -5.22 -8.73 10.99
CA GLY A 291 -6.58 -8.68 11.52
C GLY A 291 -7.58 -9.07 10.44
N GLN A 292 -8.85 -9.07 10.80
CA GLN A 292 -9.92 -9.54 9.91
C GLN A 292 -11.28 -8.98 10.33
N GLU A 293 -12.17 -8.87 9.38
CA GLU A 293 -13.59 -8.65 9.65
C GLU A 293 -14.23 -9.89 10.29
N ASN A 294 -15.15 -9.65 11.23
CA ASN A 294 -15.80 -10.73 11.97
C ASN A 294 -16.81 -11.54 11.13
N SER A 295 -17.24 -11.03 9.98
CA SER A 295 -18.20 -11.72 9.08
C SER A 295 -17.68 -13.06 8.53
N PHE A 296 -16.37 -13.25 8.48
CA PHE A 296 -15.77 -14.56 8.12
C PHE A 296 -15.86 -15.60 9.23
N THR A 297 -16.28 -15.24 10.43
CA THR A 297 -16.43 -16.06 11.64
C THR A 297 -15.13 -16.66 12.18
N TRP A 298 -15.08 -16.86 13.49
CA TRP A 298 -13.89 -17.41 14.17
C TRP A 298 -13.50 -18.79 13.63
N ALA A 299 -14.49 -19.64 13.40
CA ALA A 299 -14.26 -21.00 12.91
C ALA A 299 -13.45 -21.06 11.60
N ASN A 300 -13.57 -20.05 10.75
CA ASN A 300 -12.85 -19.98 9.47
C ASN A 300 -11.49 -19.28 9.59
N MET A 301 -11.32 -18.35 10.55
CA MET A 301 -10.10 -17.55 10.65
C MET A 301 -9.14 -17.98 11.78
N GLU A 302 -9.60 -18.70 12.80
CA GLU A 302 -8.85 -19.01 14.02
C GLU A 302 -7.41 -19.45 13.74
N LYS A 303 -7.22 -20.44 12.88
CA LYS A 303 -5.90 -21.00 12.60
C LYS A 303 -4.92 -19.94 12.05
N GLY A 304 -5.36 -19.16 11.10
CA GLY A 304 -4.55 -18.09 10.50
C GLY A 304 -4.32 -16.95 11.49
N PHE A 305 -5.38 -16.49 12.13
CA PHE A 305 -5.33 -15.38 13.10
C PHE A 305 -4.37 -15.70 14.28
N VAL A 306 -4.55 -16.84 14.92
CA VAL A 306 -3.70 -17.29 16.04
C VAL A 306 -2.23 -17.47 15.61
N THR A 307 -2.00 -17.98 14.39
CA THR A 307 -0.64 -18.12 13.85
C THR A 307 0.01 -16.75 13.66
N GLN A 308 -0.68 -15.80 13.03
CA GLN A 308 -0.16 -14.46 12.78
C GLN A 308 0.14 -13.72 14.08
N THR A 309 -0.80 -13.67 15.01
CA THR A 309 -0.64 -12.98 16.29
C THR A 309 0.47 -13.59 17.14
N GLN A 310 0.65 -14.93 17.10
CA GLN A 310 1.78 -15.59 17.77
C GLN A 310 3.13 -15.16 17.15
N ARG A 311 3.23 -15.10 15.82
CA ARG A 311 4.45 -14.61 15.14
C ARG A 311 4.74 -13.15 15.48
N LEU A 312 3.70 -12.31 15.48
CA LEU A 312 3.85 -10.89 15.82
C LEU A 312 4.31 -10.67 17.26
N LYS A 313 3.76 -11.44 18.21
CA LYS A 313 4.26 -11.42 19.61
C LYS A 313 5.76 -11.72 19.65
N GLU A 314 6.18 -12.83 19.05
CA GLU A 314 7.58 -13.23 19.03
C GLU A 314 8.50 -12.19 18.38
N MET A 315 8.03 -11.56 17.28
CA MET A 315 8.77 -10.53 16.56
C MET A 315 8.87 -9.22 17.36
N ALA A 316 7.78 -8.84 18.05
CA ALA A 316 7.77 -7.67 18.93
C ALA A 316 8.71 -7.85 20.13
N GLU A 317 8.72 -9.05 20.76
CA GLU A 317 9.63 -9.39 21.84
C GLU A 317 11.11 -9.35 21.42
N ARG A 318 11.41 -9.64 20.14
CA ARG A 318 12.77 -9.50 19.58
C ARG A 318 13.09 -8.08 19.08
N GLY A 319 12.13 -7.15 19.15
CA GLY A 319 12.29 -5.78 18.65
C GLY A 319 12.36 -5.68 17.11
N GLU A 320 11.88 -6.67 16.39
CA GLU A 320 11.86 -6.72 14.91
C GLU A 320 10.75 -5.85 14.33
N VAL A 321 9.64 -5.66 15.03
CA VAL A 321 8.50 -4.84 14.65
C VAL A 321 7.98 -4.00 15.80
N ARG A 322 7.30 -2.90 15.48
CA ARG A 322 6.48 -2.12 16.41
C ARG A 322 5.02 -2.47 16.13
N ILE A 323 4.30 -2.92 17.14
CA ILE A 323 2.86 -3.13 17.08
C ILE A 323 2.21 -1.90 17.66
N GLU A 324 1.40 -1.23 16.86
CA GLU A 324 0.77 0.05 17.20
C GLU A 324 -0.70 0.02 16.82
N THR A 325 -1.50 0.90 17.44
CA THR A 325 -2.85 1.18 16.96
C THR A 325 -2.80 2.04 15.70
N LEU A 326 -3.88 2.06 14.93
CA LEU A 326 -3.93 2.83 13.69
C LEU A 326 -3.72 4.33 13.93
N GLY A 327 -4.33 4.89 14.98
CA GLY A 327 -4.15 6.29 15.35
C GLY A 327 -2.74 6.61 15.83
N GLU A 328 -2.07 5.71 16.56
CA GLU A 328 -0.66 5.87 16.93
C GLU A 328 0.24 5.93 15.71
N THR A 329 0.06 5.02 14.76
CA THR A 329 0.80 5.01 13.51
C THR A 329 0.51 6.27 12.69
N GLY A 330 -0.74 6.74 12.67
CA GLY A 330 -1.12 8.00 12.02
C GLY A 330 -0.41 9.21 12.59
N ARG A 331 -0.35 9.34 13.93
CA ARG A 331 0.39 10.42 14.60
C ARG A 331 1.88 10.37 14.31
N TRP A 332 2.47 9.16 14.36
CA TRP A 332 3.86 8.96 13.99
C TRP A 332 4.11 9.41 12.54
N PHE A 333 3.29 8.96 11.59
CA PHE A 333 3.43 9.31 10.17
C PHE A 333 3.35 10.83 9.93
N LYS A 334 2.37 11.50 10.53
CA LYS A 334 2.21 12.97 10.44
C LYS A 334 3.38 13.75 11.03
N LYS A 335 4.03 13.21 12.07
CA LYS A 335 5.20 13.81 12.68
C LYS A 335 6.45 13.67 11.80
N GLU A 336 6.61 12.52 11.15
CA GLU A 336 7.81 12.22 10.34
C GLU A 336 7.73 12.81 8.93
N TYR A 337 6.52 12.88 8.34
CA TYR A 337 6.33 13.21 6.94
C TYR A 337 5.28 14.29 6.73
N ALA A 338 5.68 15.42 6.16
CA ALA A 338 4.75 16.48 5.76
C ALA A 338 4.02 16.17 4.44
N THR A 339 4.62 15.36 3.58
CA THR A 339 4.08 14.84 2.31
C THR A 339 4.34 13.33 2.25
N THR A 340 3.65 12.64 1.37
CA THR A 340 3.85 11.19 1.17
C THR A 340 5.32 10.88 0.84
N PRO A 341 6.04 10.11 1.66
CA PRO A 341 7.44 9.77 1.40
C PRO A 341 7.59 8.70 0.33
N PRO A 342 8.74 8.58 -0.33
CA PRO A 342 9.05 7.39 -1.11
C PRO A 342 9.21 6.17 -0.20
N THR A 343 8.70 5.02 -0.64
CA THR A 343 8.82 3.72 0.04
C THR A 343 9.13 2.62 -0.96
N SER A 344 9.71 1.52 -0.48
CA SER A 344 9.86 0.32 -1.29
C SER A 344 9.57 -0.95 -0.49
N VAL A 345 9.09 -1.98 -1.19
CA VAL A 345 8.97 -3.35 -0.70
C VAL A 345 9.77 -4.24 -1.62
N ILE A 346 10.72 -4.96 -1.06
CA ILE A 346 11.64 -5.84 -1.79
C ILE A 346 11.35 -7.27 -1.38
N VAL A 347 11.24 -8.16 -2.35
CA VAL A 347 11.03 -9.60 -2.15
C VAL A 347 12.02 -10.36 -3.00
N THR A 348 12.92 -11.08 -2.33
CA THR A 348 14.04 -11.80 -2.94
C THR A 348 13.81 -13.31 -3.04
N GLU A 349 12.76 -13.82 -2.40
CA GLU A 349 12.39 -15.23 -2.38
C GLU A 349 10.93 -15.41 -2.78
N ASP A 350 10.66 -16.37 -3.65
CA ASP A 350 9.31 -16.77 -4.06
C ASP A 350 8.79 -17.87 -3.11
N PRO A 351 7.63 -17.72 -2.47
CA PRO A 351 7.08 -18.72 -1.55
C PRO A 351 6.73 -20.04 -2.24
N TRP A 352 6.53 -20.02 -3.56
CA TRP A 352 6.15 -21.18 -4.38
C TRP A 352 7.32 -21.76 -5.18
N GLU A 353 8.55 -21.33 -4.88
CA GLU A 353 9.78 -21.86 -5.50
C GLU A 353 9.89 -21.59 -7.02
N GLY A 354 9.10 -20.65 -7.56
CA GLY A 354 9.14 -20.23 -8.96
C GLY A 354 10.35 -19.36 -9.32
N GLY A 355 11.16 -18.97 -8.32
CA GLY A 355 12.36 -18.15 -8.52
C GLY A 355 12.08 -16.68 -8.81
N LEU A 356 10.85 -16.22 -8.64
CA LEU A 356 10.47 -14.83 -8.87
C LEU A 356 11.02 -13.91 -7.78
N LYS A 357 11.40 -12.70 -8.17
CA LYS A 357 11.79 -11.61 -7.28
C LYS A 357 11.10 -10.33 -7.69
N THR A 358 10.78 -9.48 -6.75
CA THR A 358 10.08 -8.23 -7.07
C THR A 358 10.54 -7.07 -6.20
N LEU A 359 10.39 -5.87 -6.75
CA LEU A 359 10.49 -4.62 -6.02
C LEU A 359 9.29 -3.76 -6.36
N TRP A 360 8.58 -3.29 -5.35
CA TRP A 360 7.58 -2.23 -5.44
C TRP A 360 8.21 -0.93 -4.95
N PHE A 361 8.19 0.08 -5.78
CA PHE A 361 8.55 1.45 -5.44
C PHE A 361 7.30 2.32 -5.44
N ASN A 362 7.16 3.17 -4.44
CA ASN A 362 6.08 4.14 -4.34
C ASN A 362 6.65 5.51 -3.99
N SER A 363 6.06 6.55 -4.54
CA SER A 363 6.27 7.93 -4.15
C SER A 363 4.94 8.69 -4.24
N ARG A 364 4.95 9.97 -3.93
CA ARG A 364 3.76 10.82 -4.15
C ARG A 364 3.45 11.05 -5.64
N ASN A 365 4.40 10.81 -6.54
CA ASN A 365 4.28 11.11 -7.97
C ASN A 365 3.98 9.88 -8.83
N TYR A 366 4.39 8.70 -8.39
CA TYR A 366 4.14 7.46 -9.13
C TYR A 366 4.42 6.23 -8.28
N ARG A 367 3.91 5.08 -8.73
CA ARG A 367 4.37 3.77 -8.32
C ARG A 367 5.03 3.05 -9.48
N ALA A 368 5.96 2.13 -9.19
CA ALA A 368 6.52 1.19 -10.16
C ALA A 368 6.72 -0.18 -9.52
N ASN A 369 6.51 -1.23 -10.31
CA ASN A 369 6.84 -2.59 -9.93
C ASN A 369 7.83 -3.20 -10.92
N LEU A 370 8.92 -3.74 -10.40
CA LEU A 370 9.91 -4.52 -11.14
C LEU A 370 9.73 -5.98 -10.78
N LEU A 371 9.72 -6.84 -11.80
CA LEU A 371 9.65 -8.30 -11.62
C LEU A 371 10.79 -8.97 -12.39
N TRP A 372 11.54 -9.80 -11.68
CA TRP A 372 12.53 -10.73 -12.23
C TRP A 372 11.92 -12.11 -12.32
N ASP A 373 12.02 -12.71 -13.50
CA ASP A 373 11.62 -14.08 -13.79
C ASP A 373 12.70 -14.81 -14.61
N ALA A 374 12.45 -16.03 -15.03
CA ALA A 374 13.38 -16.82 -15.84
C ALA A 374 13.73 -16.18 -17.20
N ASN A 375 12.93 -15.23 -17.68
CA ASN A 375 13.13 -14.53 -18.95
C ASN A 375 13.87 -13.20 -18.78
N GLY A 376 14.14 -12.77 -17.55
CA GLY A 376 14.87 -11.55 -17.22
C GLY A 376 14.08 -10.58 -16.35
N LEU A 377 14.22 -9.29 -16.62
CA LEU A 377 13.61 -8.20 -15.89
C LEU A 377 12.59 -7.46 -16.74
N LYS A 378 11.50 -7.06 -16.10
CA LYS A 378 10.53 -6.10 -16.66
C LYS A 378 10.02 -5.14 -15.60
N PHE A 379 9.64 -3.93 -16.00
CA PHE A 379 8.69 -3.15 -15.26
C PHE A 379 7.31 -3.74 -15.54
N ARG A 380 6.73 -4.37 -14.51
CA ARG A 380 5.39 -4.95 -14.61
C ARG A 380 4.32 -3.88 -14.49
N ASP A 381 4.63 -2.78 -13.77
CA ASP A 381 3.68 -1.75 -13.44
C ASP A 381 4.37 -0.38 -13.35
N ILE A 382 3.77 0.67 -13.93
CA ILE A 382 4.12 2.07 -13.72
C ILE A 382 2.82 2.87 -13.80
N HIS A 383 2.39 3.46 -12.67
CA HIS A 383 1.23 4.34 -12.62
C HIS A 383 1.64 5.72 -12.10
N VAL A 384 1.19 6.75 -12.77
CA VAL A 384 1.44 8.16 -12.40
C VAL A 384 0.32 8.65 -11.49
N PHE A 385 0.65 9.52 -10.55
CA PHE A 385 -0.28 10.18 -9.65
C PHE A 385 -0.39 11.67 -9.97
N ASP A 386 -1.61 12.18 -9.95
CA ASP A 386 -1.91 13.60 -10.16
C ASP A 386 -2.98 14.08 -9.18
N GLU A 387 -2.60 14.94 -8.24
CA GLU A 387 -3.52 15.50 -7.24
C GLU A 387 -4.67 16.31 -7.86
N GLY A 388 -4.52 16.74 -9.11
CA GLY A 388 -5.55 17.45 -9.87
C GLY A 388 -6.59 16.54 -10.53
N LEU A 389 -6.37 15.21 -10.58
CA LEU A 389 -7.37 14.28 -11.12
C LEU A 389 -8.60 14.25 -10.21
N ARG A 390 -9.67 14.89 -10.68
CA ARG A 390 -10.92 15.01 -9.92
C ARG A 390 -11.76 13.74 -10.05
N SER A 391 -12.18 13.19 -8.91
CA SER A 391 -13.14 12.10 -8.87
C SER A 391 -14.52 12.59 -9.31
N GLU A 392 -15.19 11.85 -10.20
CA GLU A 392 -16.58 12.12 -10.61
C GLU A 392 -17.56 12.04 -9.42
N TYR A 393 -17.30 11.17 -8.46
CA TYR A 393 -18.12 10.98 -7.26
C TYR A 393 -18.03 12.15 -6.26
N ARG A 394 -17.16 13.11 -6.50
CA ARG A 394 -17.12 14.35 -5.72
C ARG A 394 -18.26 15.28 -6.08
N ASP A 395 -18.66 15.29 -7.35
CA ASP A 395 -19.67 16.17 -7.87
C ASP A 395 -21.05 15.51 -7.97
N HIS A 396 -21.07 14.21 -8.23
CA HIS A 396 -22.29 13.44 -8.43
C HIS A 396 -22.25 12.15 -7.63
N PRO A 397 -23.28 11.87 -6.81
CA PRO A 397 -23.35 10.59 -6.11
C PRO A 397 -23.46 9.45 -7.12
N ASP A 398 -22.80 8.35 -6.81
CA ASP A 398 -22.93 7.12 -7.57
C ASP A 398 -24.37 6.58 -7.45
N THR A 399 -24.91 6.09 -8.56
CA THR A 399 -26.24 5.48 -8.64
C THR A 399 -26.19 4.00 -9.05
N LEU A 400 -24.97 3.48 -9.26
CA LEU A 400 -24.75 2.12 -9.72
C LEU A 400 -24.29 1.23 -8.54
N PRO A 401 -24.51 -0.09 -8.62
CA PRO A 401 -24.02 -1.02 -7.60
C PRO A 401 -22.51 -1.22 -7.63
N VAL A 402 -21.79 -0.50 -8.49
CA VAL A 402 -20.35 -0.61 -8.70
C VAL A 402 -19.72 0.78 -8.82
N PHE A 403 -18.53 0.98 -8.25
CA PHE A 403 -17.73 2.17 -8.51
C PHE A 403 -16.30 1.80 -8.92
N ARG A 404 -15.58 2.77 -9.47
CA ARG A 404 -14.24 2.56 -9.97
C ARG A 404 -13.32 3.75 -9.69
N TYR A 405 -12.19 3.47 -9.06
CA TYR A 405 -11.08 4.39 -8.89
C TYR A 405 -9.83 3.80 -9.50
N GLU A 406 -9.24 4.50 -10.43
CA GLU A 406 -8.01 4.11 -11.12
C GLU A 406 -7.06 5.30 -11.20
N THR A 407 -5.78 4.99 -11.20
CA THR A 407 -4.72 5.97 -11.44
C THR A 407 -4.30 5.99 -12.92
N LEU A 408 -3.22 6.65 -13.27
CA LEU A 408 -2.84 6.97 -14.64
C LEU A 408 -1.73 6.02 -15.15
N PRO A 409 -2.06 4.93 -15.86
CA PRO A 409 -1.10 3.88 -16.22
C PRO A 409 -0.20 4.29 -17.40
N LEU A 410 1.11 4.10 -17.26
CA LEU A 410 2.07 4.02 -18.36
C LEU A 410 2.46 2.57 -18.67
N VAL A 411 2.40 1.70 -17.70
CA VAL A 411 2.56 0.25 -17.81
C VAL A 411 1.56 -0.39 -16.84
N ASP A 412 0.76 -1.30 -17.33
CA ASP A 412 -0.16 -2.10 -16.51
C ASP A 412 -0.04 -3.58 -16.88
N GLY A 413 0.66 -4.32 -16.04
CA GLY A 413 0.93 -5.74 -16.21
C GLY A 413 -0.26 -6.64 -15.87
N CYS A 414 -1.39 -6.06 -15.48
CA CYS A 414 -2.61 -6.80 -15.17
C CYS A 414 -3.71 -6.54 -16.21
N LEU A 415 -4.22 -5.32 -16.30
CA LEU A 415 -5.37 -4.99 -17.14
C LEU A 415 -5.04 -5.07 -18.65
N TRP A 416 -3.75 -4.94 -19.02
CA TRP A 416 -3.29 -5.03 -20.40
C TRP A 416 -2.73 -6.41 -20.77
N SER A 417 -2.91 -7.42 -19.90
CA SER A 417 -2.42 -8.78 -20.04
C SER A 417 -3.53 -9.78 -20.36
N SER A 418 -3.13 -10.96 -20.81
CA SER A 418 -3.94 -12.19 -20.80
C SER A 418 -3.13 -13.32 -20.17
N ALA A 419 -3.77 -14.47 -19.96
CA ALA A 419 -3.09 -15.65 -19.43
C ALA A 419 -1.91 -16.11 -20.31
N GLU A 420 -1.99 -15.87 -21.64
CA GLU A 420 -0.98 -16.26 -22.62
C GLU A 420 0.10 -15.22 -22.83
N LYS A 421 -0.19 -13.94 -22.51
CA LYS A 421 0.73 -12.83 -22.76
C LYS A 421 0.62 -11.77 -21.69
N MET A 422 1.70 -11.64 -20.93
CA MET A 422 1.83 -10.57 -19.93
C MET A 422 2.29 -9.26 -20.58
N ALA A 423 1.60 -8.17 -20.26
CA ALA A 423 2.04 -6.82 -20.59
C ALA A 423 3.21 -6.40 -19.69
N GLY A 424 4.02 -5.45 -20.17
CA GLY A 424 5.13 -4.91 -19.40
C GLY A 424 6.12 -4.14 -20.26
N LEU A 425 7.01 -3.42 -19.59
CA LEU A 425 8.15 -2.75 -20.22
C LEU A 425 9.39 -3.64 -19.99
N TYR A 426 9.74 -4.43 -21.00
CA TYR A 426 10.75 -5.48 -20.94
C TYR A 426 12.15 -4.97 -21.21
N PHE A 427 13.14 -5.46 -20.46
CA PHE A 427 14.54 -5.32 -20.82
C PHE A 427 14.88 -6.26 -21.98
N VAL A 428 15.25 -5.67 -23.10
CA VAL A 428 15.69 -6.41 -24.29
C VAL A 428 17.18 -6.16 -24.48
N ALA A 429 18.00 -7.14 -24.10
CA ALA A 429 19.45 -7.06 -24.13
C ALA A 429 20.04 -8.38 -24.68
N PRO A 430 20.25 -8.52 -26.01
CA PRO A 430 20.64 -9.77 -26.63
C PRO A 430 21.93 -10.38 -26.05
N GLY A 431 21.83 -11.63 -25.57
CA GLY A 431 22.91 -12.38 -24.97
C GLY A 431 23.37 -11.89 -23.59
N PHE A 432 22.58 -11.05 -22.92
CA PHE A 432 22.72 -10.75 -21.51
C PHE A 432 22.06 -11.88 -20.70
N GLU A 433 22.81 -12.39 -19.74
CA GLU A 433 22.33 -13.34 -18.74
C GLU A 433 22.52 -12.68 -17.38
N GLY A 434 21.44 -12.27 -16.75
CA GLY A 434 21.43 -11.56 -15.47
C GLY A 434 21.53 -12.52 -14.31
N GLY A 435 22.25 -12.09 -13.26
CA GLY A 435 22.30 -12.73 -11.95
C GLY A 435 21.25 -12.15 -11.01
N ASP A 436 21.44 -12.40 -9.73
CA ASP A 436 20.56 -11.88 -8.68
C ASP A 436 20.71 -10.36 -8.53
N PRO A 437 19.60 -9.60 -8.46
CA PRO A 437 19.66 -8.17 -8.22
C PRO A 437 20.16 -7.85 -6.81
N VAL A 438 20.92 -6.77 -6.68
CA VAL A 438 21.39 -6.21 -5.41
C VAL A 438 20.70 -4.89 -5.17
N PHE A 439 20.08 -4.74 -4.01
CA PHE A 439 19.29 -3.59 -3.64
C PHE A 439 20.01 -2.71 -2.64
N SER A 440 19.95 -1.40 -2.83
CA SER A 440 20.47 -0.41 -1.92
C SER A 440 19.64 0.88 -1.97
N SER A 441 19.82 1.73 -0.95
CA SER A 441 19.22 3.05 -0.89
C SER A 441 20.27 4.10 -0.55
N ASP A 442 19.99 5.37 -0.85
CA ASP A 442 20.79 6.48 -0.38
C ASP A 442 20.63 6.68 1.14
N LYS A 443 21.51 7.47 1.73
CA LYS A 443 21.48 7.75 3.19
C LYS A 443 20.23 8.55 3.61
N ALA A 444 19.64 9.29 2.70
CA ALA A 444 18.44 10.10 2.94
C ALA A 444 17.15 9.27 2.88
N GLY A 445 17.20 8.04 2.35
CA GLY A 445 16.04 7.20 2.15
C GLY A 445 15.10 7.73 1.07
N THR A 446 15.63 8.38 0.05
CA THR A 446 14.87 9.01 -1.04
C THR A 446 15.10 8.40 -2.41
N LEU A 447 16.17 7.61 -2.55
CA LEU A 447 16.57 6.95 -3.79
C LEU A 447 16.69 5.44 -3.57
N GLN A 448 15.95 4.68 -4.37
CA GLN A 448 16.14 3.23 -4.50
C GLN A 448 17.11 2.95 -5.64
N GLU A 449 18.20 2.22 -5.37
CA GLU A 449 19.12 1.74 -6.38
C GLU A 449 19.08 0.21 -6.46
N ILE A 450 19.10 -0.31 -7.69
CA ILE A 450 19.18 -1.73 -7.99
C ILE A 450 20.35 -1.94 -8.94
N VAL A 451 21.28 -2.82 -8.58
CA VAL A 451 22.31 -3.32 -9.48
C VAL A 451 21.91 -4.72 -9.93
N TRP A 452 21.67 -4.87 -11.22
CA TRP A 452 21.39 -6.16 -11.84
C TRP A 452 22.63 -6.63 -12.59
N PRO A 453 23.47 -7.47 -11.95
CA PRO A 453 24.73 -7.92 -12.53
C PRO A 453 24.48 -8.96 -13.63
N GLY A 454 25.40 -9.05 -14.60
CA GLY A 454 25.29 -10.06 -15.64
C GLY A 454 26.63 -10.41 -16.31
N ASN A 455 26.57 -11.39 -17.20
CA ASN A 455 27.74 -11.95 -17.89
C ASN A 455 28.50 -10.96 -18.80
N LYS A 456 27.90 -9.82 -19.15
CA LYS A 456 28.46 -8.83 -20.08
C LYS A 456 28.56 -7.42 -19.50
N GLY A 457 28.35 -7.27 -18.20
CA GLY A 457 28.26 -6.00 -17.48
C GLY A 457 26.99 -5.93 -16.66
N ASP A 458 26.70 -4.77 -16.09
CA ASP A 458 25.61 -4.58 -15.14
C ASP A 458 24.60 -3.57 -15.68
N PHE A 459 23.33 -3.73 -15.32
CA PHE A 459 22.34 -2.65 -15.37
C PHE A 459 22.17 -2.05 -13.97
N VAL A 460 22.17 -0.72 -13.88
CA VAL A 460 21.90 0.01 -12.66
C VAL A 460 20.62 0.80 -12.83
N ILE A 461 19.61 0.47 -12.02
CA ILE A 461 18.30 1.10 -12.06
C ILE A 461 18.17 1.97 -10.82
N ARG A 462 17.76 3.23 -11.00
CA ARG A 462 17.52 4.19 -9.92
C ARG A 462 16.12 4.73 -10.02
N MET A 463 15.43 4.78 -8.90
CA MET A 463 14.09 5.33 -8.77
C MET A 463 14.06 6.31 -7.61
N ASP A 464 13.57 7.51 -7.86
CA ASP A 464 13.30 8.55 -6.88
C ASP A 464 11.94 9.21 -7.16
N GLU A 465 11.58 10.24 -6.43
CA GLU A 465 10.30 10.95 -6.65
C GLU A 465 10.13 11.54 -8.05
N ASN A 466 11.22 11.78 -8.80
CA ASN A 466 11.18 12.46 -10.10
C ASN A 466 11.05 11.49 -11.27
N GLY A 467 11.47 10.25 -11.09
CA GLY A 467 11.38 9.27 -12.16
C GLY A 467 12.32 8.08 -12.04
N ILE A 468 12.62 7.52 -13.21
CA ILE A 468 13.34 6.26 -13.34
C ILE A 468 14.56 6.47 -14.26
N ARG A 469 15.73 6.03 -13.81
CA ARG A 469 16.96 6.01 -14.61
C ARG A 469 17.52 4.60 -14.70
N VAL A 470 17.91 4.20 -15.91
CA VAL A 470 18.58 2.93 -16.19
C VAL A 470 19.89 3.21 -16.89
N ASP A 471 20.99 2.76 -16.29
CA ASP A 471 22.34 2.86 -16.85
C ASP A 471 22.88 1.46 -17.13
N SER A 472 23.50 1.25 -18.30
CA SER A 472 24.30 0.06 -18.57
C SER A 472 25.77 0.33 -18.22
N LYS A 473 26.37 -0.53 -17.40
CA LYS A 473 27.79 -0.46 -17.02
C LYS A 473 28.55 -1.66 -17.57
N GLY A 474 29.51 -1.40 -18.45
CA GLY A 474 30.31 -2.46 -19.07
C GLY A 474 29.62 -3.21 -20.22
N PHE A 475 28.31 -3.11 -20.36
CA PHE A 475 27.55 -3.71 -21.43
C PHE A 475 27.74 -2.90 -22.73
N LYS A 476 28.22 -3.56 -23.79
CA LYS A 476 28.62 -2.90 -25.07
C LYS A 476 27.69 -3.21 -26.23
N SER A 477 26.76 -4.16 -26.05
CA SER A 477 25.77 -4.51 -27.07
C SER A 477 24.57 -3.55 -27.03
N ASP A 478 23.80 -3.52 -28.10
CA ASP A 478 22.55 -2.76 -28.12
C ASP A 478 21.56 -3.34 -27.12
N TRP A 479 20.84 -2.48 -26.46
CA TRP A 479 19.76 -2.84 -25.53
C TRP A 479 18.66 -1.78 -25.57
N CYS A 480 17.46 -2.14 -25.14
CA CYS A 480 16.34 -1.22 -25.04
C CYS A 480 15.37 -1.65 -23.93
N LEU A 481 14.41 -0.79 -23.63
CA LEU A 481 13.19 -1.17 -22.93
C LEU A 481 12.04 -1.19 -23.93
N GLU A 482 11.35 -2.33 -24.08
CA GLU A 482 10.25 -2.48 -25.05
C GLU A 482 8.92 -2.73 -24.34
N MET A 483 7.96 -1.82 -24.56
CA MET A 483 6.60 -1.96 -24.05
C MET A 483 5.77 -2.84 -24.96
N THR A 484 5.20 -3.90 -24.38
CA THR A 484 4.29 -4.82 -25.07
C THR A 484 3.03 -5.08 -24.26
N THR A 485 1.92 -5.31 -24.97
CA THR A 485 0.61 -5.64 -24.38
C THR A 485 -0.05 -6.78 -25.16
N VAL A 486 -1.22 -7.19 -24.72
CA VAL A 486 -2.12 -8.01 -25.53
C VAL A 486 -2.60 -7.20 -26.75
N PRO A 487 -2.61 -7.76 -27.96
CA PRO A 487 -3.16 -7.08 -29.13
C PRO A 487 -4.64 -6.69 -28.91
N GLY A 488 -4.99 -5.47 -29.32
CA GLY A 488 -6.36 -4.97 -29.31
C GLY A 488 -6.83 -4.36 -27.98
N VAL A 489 -5.99 -4.32 -26.96
CA VAL A 489 -6.32 -3.59 -25.73
C VAL A 489 -6.33 -2.08 -26.00
N THR A 490 -7.29 -1.38 -25.40
CA THR A 490 -7.35 0.09 -25.47
C THR A 490 -6.28 0.68 -24.56
N LEU A 491 -5.39 1.50 -25.13
CA LEU A 491 -4.31 2.15 -24.42
C LEU A 491 -4.57 3.67 -24.30
N PRO A 492 -4.09 4.33 -23.25
CA PRO A 492 -4.30 5.76 -23.05
C PRO A 492 -3.41 6.64 -23.93
N PHE A 493 -2.48 6.07 -24.71
CA PHE A 493 -1.45 6.80 -25.44
C PHE A 493 -1.98 7.55 -26.65
N GLY A 494 -1.81 8.86 -26.62
CA GLY A 494 -2.04 9.77 -27.74
C GLY A 494 -0.83 9.84 -28.66
N ASN A 495 -0.11 10.96 -28.64
CA ASN A 495 1.10 11.17 -29.42
C ASN A 495 2.33 10.55 -28.75
N ILE A 496 3.15 9.83 -29.54
CA ILE A 496 4.46 9.33 -29.11
C ILE A 496 5.51 9.99 -30.02
N SER A 497 6.26 10.91 -29.46
CA SER A 497 7.39 11.57 -30.12
C SER A 497 8.72 10.91 -29.72
N SER A 498 9.83 11.33 -30.30
CA SER A 498 11.15 10.78 -29.99
C SER A 498 11.62 11.05 -28.53
N SER A 499 10.96 11.97 -27.80
CA SER A 499 11.37 12.33 -26.44
C SER A 499 10.21 12.35 -25.44
N ARG A 500 8.97 12.06 -25.88
CA ARG A 500 7.80 12.16 -25.00
C ARG A 500 6.72 11.17 -25.42
N ILE A 501 6.14 10.51 -24.43
CA ILE A 501 4.95 9.66 -24.56
C ILE A 501 3.81 10.42 -23.88
N GLU A 502 2.82 10.87 -24.64
CA GLU A 502 1.64 11.54 -24.16
C GLU A 502 0.50 10.54 -23.95
N ALA A 503 -0.21 10.67 -22.86
CA ALA A 503 -1.33 9.83 -22.51
C ALA A 503 -2.48 10.67 -21.91
N SER A 504 -3.71 10.18 -22.05
CA SER A 504 -4.88 10.81 -21.47
C SER A 504 -5.86 9.76 -20.95
N MET A 505 -6.34 9.93 -19.73
CA MET A 505 -7.31 9.04 -19.11
C MET A 505 -8.21 9.82 -18.16
N GLN A 506 -9.50 9.56 -18.17
CA GLN A 506 -10.49 10.23 -17.30
C GLN A 506 -10.43 11.78 -17.38
N GLY A 507 -10.13 12.33 -18.56
CA GLY A 507 -10.01 13.78 -18.75
C GLY A 507 -8.73 14.40 -18.18
N CYS A 508 -7.77 13.59 -17.74
CA CYS A 508 -6.46 14.02 -17.26
C CYS A 508 -5.38 13.65 -18.28
N ASP A 509 -4.59 14.64 -18.70
CA ASP A 509 -3.42 14.46 -19.56
C ASP A 509 -2.18 14.27 -18.68
N TYR A 510 -1.35 13.28 -19.04
CA TYR A 510 -0.09 12.98 -18.37
C TYR A 510 0.96 12.50 -19.37
N ALA A 511 2.21 12.43 -18.95
CA ALA A 511 3.27 12.06 -19.87
C ALA A 511 4.46 11.36 -19.21
N ALA A 512 5.24 10.68 -20.04
CA ALA A 512 6.62 10.29 -19.73
C ALA A 512 7.57 11.05 -20.64
N ASP A 513 8.45 11.87 -20.05
CA ASP A 513 9.48 12.62 -20.76
C ASP A 513 10.81 11.89 -20.70
N LEU A 514 11.43 11.62 -21.84
CA LEU A 514 12.78 11.09 -21.88
C LEU A 514 13.80 12.23 -21.79
N ILE A 515 14.44 12.30 -20.63
CA ILE A 515 15.54 13.24 -20.35
C ILE A 515 16.83 12.74 -21.02
N LEU A 516 17.01 11.41 -21.00
CA LEU A 516 18.09 10.72 -21.74
C LEU A 516 17.50 9.54 -22.50
N GLY A 517 17.95 9.35 -23.73
CA GLY A 517 17.44 8.32 -24.62
C GLY A 517 16.49 8.87 -25.69
N SER A 518 15.82 7.96 -26.39
CA SER A 518 14.77 8.29 -27.36
C SER A 518 13.67 7.25 -27.38
N VAL A 519 12.49 7.62 -27.86
CA VAL A 519 11.33 6.74 -28.01
C VAL A 519 11.14 6.40 -29.50
N GLU A 520 10.82 5.14 -29.77
CA GLU A 520 10.27 4.69 -31.06
C GLU A 520 8.82 4.26 -30.84
N ASP A 521 7.90 4.78 -31.66
CA ASP A 521 6.50 4.33 -31.69
C ASP A 521 6.40 3.03 -32.53
N LEU A 522 5.99 1.94 -31.86
CA LEU A 522 5.89 0.62 -32.47
C LEU A 522 4.45 0.18 -32.77
N ARG A 523 3.44 1.01 -32.49
CA ARG A 523 2.01 0.64 -32.62
C ARG A 523 1.63 0.19 -34.03
N GLY A 524 2.38 0.60 -35.04
CA GLY A 524 2.21 0.14 -36.45
C GLY A 524 2.77 -1.24 -36.75
N GLU A 525 3.62 -1.81 -35.89
CA GLU A 525 4.27 -3.11 -36.14
C GLU A 525 3.38 -4.31 -35.84
N GLY A 526 2.29 -4.12 -35.08
CA GLY A 526 1.38 -5.18 -34.67
C GLY A 526 1.92 -6.04 -33.53
N GLY A 527 1.26 -7.16 -33.24
CA GLY A 527 1.70 -8.10 -32.21
C GLY A 527 1.63 -7.57 -30.77
N GLY A 528 0.96 -6.43 -30.54
CA GLY A 528 0.86 -5.79 -29.22
C GLY A 528 2.11 -5.00 -28.81
N LYS A 529 3.01 -4.69 -29.74
CA LYS A 529 4.09 -3.74 -29.49
C LYS A 529 3.54 -2.31 -29.41
N VAL A 530 4.04 -1.52 -28.46
CA VAL A 530 3.55 -0.16 -28.19
C VAL A 530 4.63 0.88 -28.47
N PHE A 531 5.74 0.82 -27.74
CA PHE A 531 6.89 1.70 -27.93
C PHE A 531 8.18 1.03 -27.48
N ARG A 532 9.30 1.60 -27.89
CA ARG A 532 10.62 1.19 -27.43
C ARG A 532 11.41 2.40 -26.96
N LEU A 533 12.08 2.27 -25.83
CA LEU A 533 13.00 3.27 -25.29
C LEU A 533 14.44 2.84 -25.62
N LEU A 534 15.14 3.68 -26.36
CA LEU A 534 16.52 3.46 -26.78
C LEU A 534 17.47 4.29 -25.92
N PRO A 535 18.58 3.71 -25.42
CA PRO A 535 19.53 4.43 -24.59
C PRO A 535 20.35 5.46 -25.40
N SER A 536 20.65 6.58 -24.79
CA SER A 536 21.68 7.53 -25.24
C SER A 536 22.93 7.35 -24.38
N LYS A 537 24.06 7.02 -25.03
CA LYS A 537 25.35 6.75 -24.32
C LYS A 537 25.21 5.72 -23.20
N GLY A 538 24.37 4.71 -23.40
CA GLY A 538 24.16 3.64 -22.42
C GLY A 538 23.21 3.97 -21.29
N SER A 539 22.45 5.07 -21.37
CA SER A 539 21.51 5.50 -20.33
C SER A 539 20.14 5.82 -20.90
N ILE A 540 19.10 5.46 -20.14
CA ILE A 540 17.72 5.92 -20.30
C ILE A 540 17.33 6.64 -19.01
N GLU A 541 16.73 7.83 -19.11
CA GLU A 541 16.18 8.56 -17.98
C GLU A 541 14.79 9.08 -18.32
N ILE A 542 13.82 8.65 -17.52
CA ILE A 542 12.40 8.93 -17.69
C ILE A 542 11.97 9.82 -16.52
N LYS A 543 11.48 11.00 -16.84
CA LYS A 543 10.75 11.83 -15.89
C LYS A 543 9.27 11.54 -16.05
N LEU A 544 8.63 11.20 -14.95
CA LEU A 544 7.20 10.95 -14.89
C LEU A 544 6.51 12.25 -14.47
N SER A 545 5.69 12.81 -15.33
CA SER A 545 5.11 14.14 -15.12
C SER A 545 3.66 14.23 -15.57
N LYS A 546 3.01 15.21 -15.02
CA LYS A 546 1.74 15.77 -15.45
C LYS A 546 1.89 16.52 -16.75
#